data_87c26de7b49d148d5ed7af41ea5c8576
#
_entry.id   87c26de7b49d148d5ed7af41ea5c8576
#
_cell.length_a   1.000
_cell.length_b   1.000
_cell.length_c   1.000
_cell.angle_alpha   90.00
_cell.angle_beta   90.00
_cell.angle_gamma   90.00
#
_symmetry.space_group_name_H-M   'P 1'
#
loop_
_entity.id
_entity.type
_entity.pdbx_description
1 polymer ?
#
loop_
_entity_poly.entity_id
_entity_poly.type
_entity_poly.pdbx_seq_one_letter_code
_entity_poly.pdbx_strand_id
1 'polypeptide(L)'
;MKVTFSSQAWEDYLHWQKTDRKLLARVNDLIKEVSRTPFEGSGKPEPLRHALVGYWSRRITDEHRLVYKVEGDAVLIAQARFHY
;
A
#
# COMPACT_ATOMS: atom_id res chain seq x y z
N MET A 1 6.62 -11.99 -5.94
CA MET A 1 5.16 -11.96 -5.65
C MET A 1 4.42 -11.23 -6.73
N LYS A 2 3.23 -11.70 -7.06
CA LYS A 2 2.31 -10.93 -7.91
C LYS A 2 1.80 -9.72 -7.14
N VAL A 3 1.56 -8.63 -7.84
CA VAL A 3 0.96 -7.43 -7.25
C VAL A 3 -0.38 -7.21 -7.91
N THR A 4 -1.42 -7.18 -7.10
CA THR A 4 -2.78 -6.90 -7.56
C THR A 4 -3.32 -5.67 -6.86
N PHE A 5 -4.26 -4.99 -7.49
CA PHE A 5 -4.88 -3.78 -6.94
C PHE A 5 -6.38 -3.99 -6.83
N SER A 6 -6.94 -3.55 -5.70
CA SER A 6 -8.39 -3.36 -5.64
C SER A 6 -8.76 -2.18 -6.54
N SER A 7 -10.04 -2.06 -6.87
CA SER A 7 -10.52 -0.91 -7.65
C SER A 7 -10.20 0.41 -6.97
N GLN A 8 -10.37 0.47 -5.66
CA GLN A 8 -10.08 1.66 -4.88
C GLN A 8 -8.60 2.01 -4.93
N ALA A 9 -7.73 1.01 -4.74
CA ALA A 9 -6.28 1.25 -4.77
C ALA A 9 -5.82 1.72 -6.15
N TRP A 10 -6.42 1.18 -7.20
CA TRP A 10 -6.10 1.61 -8.57
C TRP A 10 -6.48 3.06 -8.79
N GLU A 11 -7.67 3.48 -8.34
CA GLU A 11 -8.09 4.89 -8.40
C GLU A 11 -7.14 5.79 -7.61
N ASP A 12 -6.72 5.35 -6.42
CA ASP A 12 -5.76 6.09 -5.60
C ASP A 12 -4.44 6.28 -6.34
N TYR A 13 -3.95 5.21 -6.96
CA TYR A 13 -2.72 5.22 -7.73
C TYR A 13 -2.79 6.20 -8.90
N LEU A 14 -3.90 6.16 -9.65
CA LEU A 14 -4.12 7.07 -10.77
C LEU A 14 -4.21 8.53 -10.30
N HIS A 15 -4.77 8.76 -9.12
CA HIS A 15 -4.82 10.09 -8.53
C HIS A 15 -3.41 10.67 -8.35
N TRP A 16 -2.48 9.88 -7.78
CA TRP A 16 -1.10 10.33 -7.60
C TRP A 16 -0.40 10.55 -8.93
N GLN A 17 -0.62 9.69 -9.89
CA GLN A 17 -0.06 9.83 -11.23
C GLN A 17 -0.45 11.17 -11.85
N LYS A 18 -1.65 11.63 -11.58
CA LYS A 18 -2.19 12.87 -12.14
C LYS A 18 -1.78 14.12 -11.34
N THR A 19 -1.64 14.00 -10.02
CA THR A 19 -1.56 15.17 -9.13
C THR A 19 -0.23 15.35 -8.41
N ASP A 20 0.53 14.28 -8.18
CA ASP A 20 1.75 14.38 -7.34
C ASP A 20 2.74 13.28 -7.68
N ARG A 21 3.71 13.61 -8.50
CA ARG A 21 4.71 12.65 -8.95
C ARG A 21 5.66 12.18 -7.86
N LYS A 22 5.91 13.00 -6.86
CA LYS A 22 6.76 12.62 -5.72
C LYS A 22 6.07 11.56 -4.88
N LEU A 23 4.77 11.75 -4.63
CA LEU A 23 3.99 10.74 -3.92
C LEU A 23 3.84 9.47 -4.73
N LEU A 24 3.68 9.58 -6.03
CA LEU A 24 3.64 8.40 -6.90
C LEU A 24 4.93 7.59 -6.77
N ALA A 25 6.09 8.26 -6.82
CA ALA A 25 7.38 7.59 -6.67
C ALA A 25 7.48 6.87 -5.32
N ARG A 26 7.03 7.53 -4.25
CA ARG A 26 7.01 6.94 -2.92
C ARG A 26 6.12 5.69 -2.86
N VAL A 27 4.93 5.78 -3.45
CA VAL A 27 4.00 4.64 -3.53
C VAL A 27 4.63 3.49 -4.30
N ASN A 28 5.24 3.78 -5.44
CA ASN A 28 5.92 2.76 -6.25
C ASN A 28 7.04 2.06 -5.47
N ASP A 29 7.85 2.82 -4.75
CA ASP A 29 8.93 2.27 -3.94
C ASP A 29 8.39 1.36 -2.84
N LEU A 30 7.31 1.79 -2.18
CA LEU A 30 6.69 0.99 -1.13
C LEU A 30 6.10 -0.31 -1.68
N ILE A 31 5.42 -0.24 -2.82
CA ILE A 31 4.84 -1.45 -3.45
C ILE A 31 5.95 -2.43 -3.83
N LYS A 32 7.01 -1.92 -4.41
CA LYS A 32 8.16 -2.76 -4.77
C LYS A 32 8.76 -3.43 -3.55
N GLU A 33 8.91 -2.69 -2.47
CA GLU A 33 9.46 -3.22 -1.24
C GLU A 33 8.52 -4.24 -0.59
N VAL A 34 7.22 -3.94 -0.53
CA VAL A 34 6.21 -4.85 0.01
C VAL A 34 6.19 -6.17 -0.73
N SER A 35 6.38 -6.16 -2.04
CA SER A 35 6.39 -7.39 -2.84
C SER A 35 7.59 -8.28 -2.54
N ARG A 36 8.60 -7.76 -1.88
CA ARG A 36 9.80 -8.51 -1.49
C ARG A 36 9.82 -8.84 -0.01
N THR A 37 9.50 -7.87 0.85
CA THR A 37 9.51 -8.02 2.31
C THR A 37 8.23 -7.40 2.89
N PRO A 38 7.10 -8.12 2.84
CA PRO A 38 5.81 -7.54 3.18
C PRO A 38 5.66 -7.13 4.65
N PHE A 39 6.44 -7.68 5.56
CA PHE A 39 6.23 -7.46 6.99
C PHE A 39 7.32 -6.64 7.66
N GLU A 40 8.29 -6.16 6.90
CA GLU A 40 9.37 -5.32 7.44
C GLU A 40 9.87 -4.36 6.36
N GLY A 41 10.48 -3.27 6.79
CA GLY A 41 11.09 -2.30 5.89
C GLY A 41 10.57 -0.88 6.10
N SER A 42 10.60 -0.08 5.05
CA SER A 42 10.26 1.35 5.10
C SER A 42 8.80 1.62 5.35
N GLY A 43 8.50 2.79 5.91
CA GLY A 43 7.12 3.24 6.09
C GLY A 43 6.43 2.67 7.31
N LYS A 44 7.18 2.13 8.27
CA LYS A 44 6.65 1.57 9.51
C LYS A 44 5.54 0.55 9.26
N PRO A 45 5.86 -0.61 8.63
CA PRO A 45 4.85 -1.63 8.40
C PRO A 45 4.25 -2.11 9.72
N GLU A 46 2.92 -2.15 9.79
CA GLU A 46 2.23 -2.65 10.96
C GLU A 46 0.95 -3.40 10.59
N PRO A 47 0.65 -4.46 11.35
CA PRO A 47 -0.60 -5.19 11.12
C PRO A 47 -1.79 -4.39 11.64
N LEU A 48 -2.89 -4.44 10.91
CA LEU A 48 -4.13 -3.77 11.30
C LEU A 48 -4.99 -4.68 12.16
N ARG A 49 -5.99 -4.08 12.80
CA ARG A 49 -6.84 -4.77 13.79
C ARG A 49 -8.30 -4.68 13.43
N HIS A 50 -9.13 -5.37 14.18
CA HIS A 50 -10.60 -5.34 14.08
C HIS A 50 -11.06 -5.74 12.68
N ALA A 51 -11.84 -4.92 12.03
CA ALA A 51 -12.38 -5.21 10.71
C ALA A 51 -11.30 -5.39 9.63
N LEU A 52 -10.09 -4.87 9.88
CA LEU A 52 -8.97 -4.93 8.94
C LEU A 52 -7.91 -5.96 9.32
N VAL A 53 -8.24 -6.88 10.22
CA VAL A 53 -7.34 -7.98 10.59
C VAL A 53 -6.91 -8.76 9.33
N GLY A 54 -5.61 -9.03 9.23
CA GLY A 54 -5.02 -9.66 8.04
C GLY A 54 -4.42 -8.68 7.06
N TYR A 55 -4.77 -7.40 7.17
CA TYR A 55 -4.18 -6.34 6.38
C TYR A 55 -3.03 -5.69 7.14
N TRP A 56 -2.14 -5.07 6.39
CA TRP A 56 -0.99 -4.32 6.89
C TRP A 56 -1.01 -2.93 6.29
N SER A 57 -0.36 -1.98 6.95
CA SER A 57 -0.21 -0.64 6.40
C SER A 57 1.24 -0.19 6.41
N ARG A 58 1.58 0.68 5.48
CA ARG A 58 2.83 1.45 5.49
C ARG A 58 2.51 2.91 5.25
N ARG A 59 3.28 3.79 5.85
CA ARG A 59 3.10 5.24 5.67
C ARG A 59 3.60 5.67 4.31
N ILE A 60 2.75 6.33 3.56
CA ILE A 60 3.14 7.07 2.36
C ILE A 60 3.57 8.46 2.80
N THR A 61 2.70 9.15 3.55
CA THR A 61 2.95 10.42 4.25
C THR A 61 2.23 10.34 5.61
N ASP A 62 2.23 11.43 6.38
CA ASP A 62 1.46 11.47 7.62
C ASP A 62 -0.03 11.29 7.37
N GLU A 63 -0.55 11.78 6.24
CA GLU A 63 -1.96 11.70 5.89
C GLU A 63 -2.36 10.42 5.18
N HIS A 64 -1.43 9.79 4.48
CA HIS A 64 -1.75 8.72 3.54
C HIS A 64 -1.06 7.42 3.91
N ARG A 65 -1.79 6.32 3.69
CA ARG A 65 -1.32 4.96 3.98
C ARG A 65 -1.48 4.07 2.77
N LEU A 66 -0.52 3.19 2.60
CA LEU A 66 -0.63 2.05 1.72
C LEU A 66 -1.17 0.90 2.56
N VAL A 67 -2.34 0.38 2.21
CA VAL A 67 -2.93 -0.76 2.90
C VAL A 67 -2.88 -1.96 1.98
N TYR A 68 -2.41 -3.09 2.47
CA TYR A 68 -2.20 -4.27 1.66
C TYR A 68 -2.39 -5.55 2.46
N LYS A 69 -2.52 -6.65 1.73
CA LYS A 69 -2.70 -7.97 2.32
C LYS A 69 -1.93 -8.98 1.48
N VAL A 70 -1.27 -9.93 2.15
CA VAL A 70 -0.60 -11.02 1.47
C VAL A 70 -1.56 -12.20 1.33
N GLU A 71 -1.73 -12.68 0.11
CA GLU A 71 -2.59 -13.83 -0.19
C GLU A 71 -1.81 -14.79 -1.09
N GLY A 72 -1.37 -15.92 -0.53
CA GLY A 72 -0.55 -16.87 -1.27
C GLY A 72 0.76 -16.23 -1.74
N ASP A 73 1.02 -16.28 -3.04
CA ASP A 73 2.21 -15.67 -3.64
C ASP A 73 1.93 -14.27 -4.20
N ALA A 74 0.86 -13.65 -3.76
CA ALA A 74 0.45 -12.33 -4.24
C ALA A 74 0.28 -11.35 -3.10
N VAL A 75 0.48 -10.07 -3.40
CA VAL A 75 0.10 -8.99 -2.50
C VAL A 75 -1.04 -8.22 -3.15
N LEU A 76 -2.12 -8.03 -2.40
CA LEU A 76 -3.24 -7.20 -2.81
C LEU A 76 -3.05 -5.82 -2.22
N ILE A 77 -2.96 -4.80 -3.08
CA ILE A 77 -2.96 -3.40 -2.65
C ILE A 77 -4.42 -2.98 -2.54
N ALA A 78 -4.86 -2.70 -1.32
CA ALA A 78 -6.26 -2.40 -1.04
C ALA A 78 -6.55 -0.90 -1.03
N GLN A 79 -5.55 -0.10 -0.68
CA GLN A 79 -5.69 1.35 -0.58
C GLN A 79 -4.32 1.99 -0.71
N ALA A 80 -4.24 3.16 -1.33
CA ALA A 80 -2.99 3.90 -1.49
C ALA A 80 -3.19 5.41 -1.28
N ARG A 81 -4.21 5.79 -0.54
CA ARG A 81 -4.55 7.17 -0.27
C ARG A 81 -5.38 7.23 1.01
N PHE A 82 -5.32 8.37 1.71
CA PHE A 82 -6.01 8.60 2.97
C PHE A 82 -5.55 7.67 4.10
N HIS A 83 -6.11 7.88 5.26
CA HIS A 83 -5.95 7.04 6.44
C HIS A 83 -7.08 6.00 6.45
N TYR A 84 -6.85 4.91 7.10
CA TYR A 84 -7.88 3.88 7.25
C TYR A 84 -8.71 4.08 8.52
#